data_44d0f7982778787f5fe8961663af5e89
#
_entry.id   44d0f7982778787f5fe8961663af5e89
#
_cell.length_a   1.000
_cell.length_b   1.000
_cell.length_c   1.000
_cell.angle_alpha   90.00
_cell.angle_beta   90.00
_cell.angle_gamma   90.00
#
_symmetry.space_group_name_H-M   'P 1'
#
loop_
_entity.id
_entity.type
_entity.pdbx_description
1 polymer ?
#
loop_
_entity_poly.entity_id
_entity_poly.type
_entity_poly.pdbx_seq_one_letter_code
_entity_poly.pdbx_strand_id
1 'polypeptide(L)'
;AVILGVTVEVDRTALNSGVYDSVVKLIKAGTTSGNNKPNTTVWPISEATQTYGSATDLWGLSFSASDINASDFGFAFQASVDYANGAYVDQIRMRISYAVYTEGIINNIPKPST
;
A
#
# COMPACT_ATOMS: atom_id res chain seq x y z
N ALA A 1 -2.31 0.18 19.45
CA ALA A 1 -1.30 0.37 18.41
C ALA A 1 -1.58 1.63 17.61
N VAL A 2 -0.53 2.29 17.20
CA VAL A 2 -0.61 3.47 16.34
C VAL A 2 -0.11 3.06 14.96
N ILE A 3 -0.92 3.27 13.94
CA ILE A 3 -0.54 2.93 12.58
C ILE A 3 0.32 4.08 12.02
N LEU A 4 1.50 3.73 11.53
CA LEU A 4 2.50 4.70 11.07
C LEU A 4 2.58 4.79 9.55
N GLY A 5 2.38 3.70 8.86
CA GLY A 5 2.48 3.69 7.41
C GLY A 5 2.05 2.37 6.80
N VAL A 6 1.81 2.42 5.50
CA VAL A 6 1.41 1.26 4.70
C VAL A 6 2.33 1.18 3.48
N THR A 7 2.96 0.03 3.31
CA THR A 7 3.81 -0.27 2.15
C THR A 7 3.15 -1.38 1.36
N VAL A 8 3.02 -1.19 0.05
CA VAL A 8 2.48 -2.22 -0.84
C VAL A 8 3.53 -2.58 -1.88
N GLU A 9 3.77 -3.87 -2.05
CA GLU A 9 4.68 -4.39 -3.07
C GLU A 9 3.89 -5.20 -4.07
N VAL A 10 4.08 -4.90 -5.35
CA VAL A 10 3.38 -5.58 -6.45
C VAL A 10 4.41 -6.20 -7.37
N ASP A 11 4.36 -7.52 -7.52
CA ASP A 11 5.16 -8.24 -8.51
C ASP A 11 4.39 -8.21 -9.82
N ARG A 12 4.91 -7.54 -10.82
CA ARG A 12 4.18 -7.22 -12.04
C ARG A 12 5.02 -7.40 -13.29
N THR A 13 4.33 -7.63 -14.41
CA THR A 13 4.94 -7.82 -15.71
C THR A 13 3.99 -7.33 -16.79
N ALA A 14 4.53 -6.74 -17.85
CA ALA A 14 3.77 -6.39 -19.04
C ALA A 14 4.09 -7.38 -20.17
N LEU A 15 3.11 -7.69 -21.00
CA LEU A 15 3.33 -8.51 -22.18
C LEU A 15 4.25 -7.78 -23.17
N ASN A 16 3.96 -6.50 -23.42
CA ASN A 16 4.75 -5.61 -24.25
C ASN A 16 4.88 -4.26 -23.57
N SER A 17 5.84 -3.45 -24.01
CA SER A 17 5.97 -2.08 -23.50
C SER A 17 4.69 -1.28 -23.76
N GLY A 18 4.31 -0.43 -22.80
CA GLY A 18 3.12 0.43 -22.93
C GLY A 18 2.09 0.22 -21.84
N VAL A 19 2.40 -0.54 -20.79
CA VAL A 19 1.54 -0.69 -19.62
C VAL A 19 2.01 0.25 -18.52
N TYR A 20 1.07 0.96 -17.93
CA TYR A 20 1.34 1.94 -16.87
C TYR A 20 0.38 1.74 -15.71
N ASP A 21 0.79 2.18 -14.51
CA ASP A 21 -0.15 2.28 -13.38
C ASP A 21 -1.20 3.35 -13.69
N SER A 22 -2.42 3.07 -13.32
CA SER A 22 -3.53 4.04 -13.42
C SER A 22 -4.06 4.39 -12.03
N VAL A 23 -4.40 3.38 -11.22
CA VAL A 23 -4.92 3.59 -9.88
C VAL A 23 -4.07 2.80 -8.90
N VAL A 24 -3.55 3.49 -7.89
CA VAL A 24 -2.78 2.90 -6.78
C VAL A 24 -3.26 3.58 -5.50
N LYS A 25 -4.28 3.03 -4.89
CA LYS A 25 -4.94 3.61 -3.71
C LYS A 25 -5.24 2.54 -2.68
N LEU A 26 -5.51 2.96 -1.47
CA LEU A 26 -5.99 2.06 -0.43
C LEU A 26 -7.51 2.02 -0.40
N ILE A 27 -8.04 0.96 0.19
CA ILE A 27 -9.47 0.83 0.45
C ILE A 27 -9.64 0.88 1.97
N LYS A 28 -10.35 1.89 2.46
CA LYS A 28 -10.65 2.05 3.87
C LYS A 28 -12.15 2.04 4.04
N ALA A 29 -12.64 1.20 4.94
CA ALA A 29 -14.08 1.06 5.19
C ALA A 29 -14.88 0.78 3.91
N GLY A 30 -14.32 -0.06 3.04
CA GLY A 30 -14.96 -0.45 1.79
C GLY A 30 -14.91 0.60 0.68
N THR A 31 -14.27 1.74 0.92
CA THR A 31 -14.21 2.84 -0.05
C THR A 31 -12.78 3.10 -0.48
N THR A 32 -12.54 3.15 -1.78
CA THR A 32 -11.25 3.57 -2.35
C THR A 32 -10.96 4.99 -1.92
N SER A 33 -9.85 5.20 -1.24
CA SER A 33 -9.61 6.45 -0.50
C SER A 33 -8.16 6.89 -0.55
N GLY A 34 -7.94 8.15 -0.22
CA GLY A 34 -6.62 8.73 -0.03
C GLY A 34 -5.90 9.04 -1.32
N ASN A 35 -4.59 9.16 -1.21
CA ASN A 35 -3.74 9.55 -2.32
C ASN A 35 -3.64 8.45 -3.36
N ASN A 36 -3.67 8.82 -4.62
CA ASN A 36 -3.36 7.92 -5.72
C ASN A 36 -1.86 8.00 -5.98
N LYS A 37 -1.17 6.85 -6.01
CA LYS A 37 0.29 6.79 -6.08
C LYS A 37 0.80 6.01 -7.30
N PRO A 38 0.31 6.27 -8.50
CA PRO A 38 0.80 5.54 -9.66
C PRO A 38 2.27 5.86 -9.91
N ASN A 39 3.04 4.86 -10.25
CA ASN A 39 4.38 5.05 -10.77
C ASN A 39 4.26 5.38 -12.25
N THR A 40 4.86 6.48 -12.68
CA THR A 40 4.75 6.94 -14.06
C THR A 40 5.66 6.19 -15.02
N THR A 41 6.54 5.34 -14.52
CA THR A 41 7.43 4.54 -15.35
C THR A 41 6.64 3.38 -15.97
N VAL A 42 6.91 3.08 -17.22
CA VAL A 42 6.30 1.95 -17.91
C VAL A 42 6.63 0.64 -17.18
N TRP A 43 5.68 -0.30 -17.15
CA TRP A 43 5.90 -1.61 -16.55
C TRP A 43 6.99 -2.37 -17.29
N PRO A 44 7.83 -3.14 -16.57
CA PRO A 44 8.84 -3.99 -17.21
C PRO A 44 8.19 -5.15 -17.96
N ILE A 45 8.86 -5.62 -18.99
CA ILE A 45 8.44 -6.79 -19.75
C ILE A 45 8.99 -8.10 -19.18
N SER A 46 9.73 -8.02 -18.08
CA SER A 46 10.09 -9.16 -17.23
C SER A 46 9.63 -8.85 -15.82
N GLU A 47 9.28 -9.88 -15.05
CA GLU A 47 8.71 -9.67 -13.73
C GLU A 47 9.65 -8.89 -12.82
N ALA A 48 9.09 -7.88 -12.14
CA ALA A 48 9.81 -7.07 -11.18
C ALA A 48 8.84 -6.58 -10.11
N THR A 49 9.40 -6.24 -8.96
CA THR A 49 8.62 -5.73 -7.82
C THR A 49 8.61 -4.22 -7.84
N GLN A 50 7.41 -3.64 -7.76
CA GLN A 50 7.24 -2.21 -7.56
C GLN A 50 6.70 -1.96 -6.16
N THR A 51 7.31 -1.01 -5.46
CA THR A 51 6.93 -0.65 -4.09
C THR A 51 6.20 0.69 -4.09
N TYR A 52 5.10 0.75 -3.34
CA TYR A 52 4.30 1.97 -3.16
C TYR A 52 4.17 2.25 -1.66
N GLY A 53 4.21 3.53 -1.31
CA GLY A 53 4.14 3.93 0.09
C GLY A 53 5.44 3.67 0.84
N SER A 54 5.39 3.72 2.15
CA SER A 54 6.55 3.48 3.02
C SER A 54 6.11 3.22 4.45
N ALA A 55 7.08 2.97 5.32
CA ALA A 55 6.84 2.76 6.75
C ALA A 55 6.23 3.98 7.46
N THR A 56 6.29 5.15 6.84
CA THR A 56 5.77 6.39 7.39
C THR A 56 4.73 7.06 6.51
N ASP A 57 4.30 6.38 5.47
CA ASP A 57 3.33 6.92 4.50
C ASP A 57 1.94 6.36 4.81
N LEU A 58 1.02 7.23 5.19
CA LEU A 58 -0.37 6.89 5.48
C LEU A 58 -1.29 7.15 4.29
N TRP A 59 -0.75 7.45 3.12
CA TRP A 59 -1.50 7.66 1.89
C TRP A 59 -2.54 8.80 1.99
N GLY A 60 -2.25 9.80 2.83
CA GLY A 60 -3.17 10.91 3.08
C GLY A 60 -4.35 10.56 3.95
N LEU A 61 -4.30 9.41 4.62
CA LEU A 61 -5.38 8.90 5.48
C LEU A 61 -4.91 8.78 6.91
N SER A 62 -5.85 8.45 7.79
CA SER A 62 -5.54 8.03 9.15
C SER A 62 -6.19 6.67 9.39
N PHE A 63 -5.53 5.83 10.18
CA PHE A 63 -6.01 4.48 10.46
C PHE A 63 -5.93 4.16 11.93
N SER A 64 -6.95 3.48 12.44
CA SER A 64 -6.87 2.75 13.69
C SER A 64 -6.51 1.30 13.39
N ALA A 65 -6.13 0.54 14.42
CA ALA A 65 -5.92 -0.89 14.26
C ALA A 65 -7.20 -1.59 13.76
N SER A 66 -8.36 -1.12 14.19
CA SER A 66 -9.64 -1.66 13.73
C SER A 66 -9.85 -1.47 12.23
N ASP A 67 -9.45 -0.32 11.70
CA ASP A 67 -9.55 -0.07 10.26
C ASP A 67 -8.73 -1.05 9.45
N ILE A 68 -7.51 -1.33 9.93
CA ILE A 68 -6.59 -2.24 9.25
C ILE A 68 -7.08 -3.69 9.33
N ASN A 69 -7.64 -4.08 10.46
CA ASN A 69 -8.10 -5.45 10.69
C ASN A 69 -9.49 -5.72 10.11
N ALA A 70 -10.16 -4.70 9.61
CA ALA A 70 -11.49 -4.87 9.04
C ALA A 70 -11.42 -5.63 7.70
N SER A 71 -12.45 -6.42 7.41
CA SER A 71 -12.51 -7.20 6.18
C SER A 71 -12.65 -6.34 4.93
N ASP A 72 -12.98 -5.07 5.09
CA ASP A 72 -13.14 -4.11 3.98
C ASP A 72 -11.95 -3.14 3.85
N PHE A 73 -10.81 -3.47 4.47
CA PHE A 73 -9.53 -2.79 4.23
C PHE A 73 -8.79 -3.49 3.10
N GLY A 74 -8.17 -2.74 2.20
CA GLY A 74 -7.45 -3.35 1.12
C GLY A 74 -6.72 -2.36 0.22
N PHE A 75 -6.39 -2.84 -0.96
CA PHE A 75 -5.60 -2.13 -1.96
C PHE A 75 -6.34 -2.13 -3.29
N ALA A 76 -6.51 -0.95 -3.89
CA ALA A 76 -7.13 -0.78 -5.19
C ALA A 76 -6.05 -0.51 -6.23
N PHE A 77 -5.96 -1.38 -7.23
CA PHE A 77 -4.91 -1.33 -8.23
C PHE A 77 -5.50 -1.48 -9.63
N GLN A 78 -5.13 -0.57 -10.51
CA GLN A 78 -5.58 -0.62 -11.90
C GLN A 78 -4.43 -0.23 -12.81
N ALA A 79 -4.26 -0.99 -13.89
CA ALA A 79 -3.28 -0.70 -14.92
C ALA A 79 -3.96 -0.10 -16.14
N SER A 80 -3.24 0.78 -16.83
CA SER A 80 -3.62 1.25 -18.15
C SER A 80 -2.93 0.37 -19.18
N VAL A 81 -3.71 -0.27 -20.03
CA VAL A 81 -3.23 -1.28 -20.97
C VAL A 81 -3.68 -0.94 -22.38
N ASP A 82 -2.71 -0.83 -23.31
CA ASP A 82 -3.00 -0.59 -24.71
C ASP A 82 -3.61 -1.82 -25.37
N TYR A 83 -4.21 -1.61 -26.54
CA TYR A 83 -4.74 -2.69 -27.35
C TYR A 83 -3.66 -3.74 -27.65
N ALA A 84 -4.02 -5.01 -27.58
CA ALA A 84 -3.13 -6.15 -27.80
C ALA A 84 -1.97 -6.23 -26.80
N ASN A 85 -2.05 -5.59 -25.66
CA ASN A 85 -1.08 -5.69 -24.59
C ASN A 85 -1.70 -6.43 -23.39
N GLY A 86 -0.91 -6.71 -22.39
CA GLY A 86 -1.37 -7.38 -21.18
C GLY A 86 -0.62 -6.92 -19.97
N ALA A 87 -1.33 -6.85 -18.86
CA ALA A 87 -0.77 -6.53 -17.54
C ALA A 87 -0.97 -7.74 -16.64
N TYR A 88 0.10 -8.21 -16.03
CA TYR A 88 0.07 -9.40 -15.19
C TYR A 88 0.59 -9.06 -13.80
N VAL A 89 -0.16 -9.47 -12.79
CA VAL A 89 0.24 -9.32 -11.38
C VAL A 89 0.34 -10.72 -10.80
N ASP A 90 1.54 -11.07 -10.34
CA ASP A 90 1.78 -12.38 -9.77
C ASP A 90 1.45 -12.41 -8.28
N GLN A 91 1.87 -11.36 -7.56
CA GLN A 91 1.68 -11.29 -6.12
C GLN A 91 1.60 -9.85 -5.66
N ILE A 92 0.76 -9.61 -4.65
CA ILE A 92 0.68 -8.33 -3.95
C ILE A 92 0.92 -8.60 -2.47
N ARG A 93 1.84 -7.84 -1.89
CA ARG A 93 2.15 -7.91 -0.46
C ARG A 93 1.89 -6.55 0.17
N MET A 94 1.32 -6.55 1.36
CA MET A 94 1.07 -5.32 2.10
C MET A 94 1.75 -5.42 3.46
N ARG A 95 2.49 -4.37 3.83
CA ARG A 95 3.15 -4.27 5.12
C ARG A 95 2.59 -3.09 5.88
N ILE A 96 2.15 -3.34 7.10
CA ILE A 96 1.65 -2.31 7.99
C ILE A 96 2.74 -2.01 9.01
N SER A 97 3.15 -0.76 9.06
CA SER A 97 4.11 -0.28 10.07
C SER A 97 3.34 0.36 11.21
N TYR A 98 3.63 -0.06 12.43
CA TYR A 98 2.89 0.41 13.59
C TYR A 98 3.78 0.46 14.83
N ALA A 99 3.34 1.23 15.82
CA ALA A 99 3.98 1.30 17.12
C ALA A 99 3.00 0.80 18.18
N VAL A 100 3.51 0.04 19.13
CA VAL A 100 2.73 -0.47 20.25
C VAL A 100 3.25 0.16 21.53
N TYR A 101 2.34 0.71 22.32
CA TYR A 101 2.65 1.24 23.63
C TYR A 101 2.22 0.24 24.69
N THR A 102 3.15 -0.11 25.57
CA THR A 102 2.84 -1.00 26.68
C THR A 102 3.02 -0.24 27.97
N GLU A 103 1.91 0.05 28.62
CA GLU A 103 1.88 0.87 29.79
C GLU A 103 2.54 0.16 30.98
N GLY A 104 3.39 0.87 31.70
CA GLY A 104 3.97 0.38 32.92
C GLY A 104 5.08 -0.64 32.79
N ILE A 105 5.49 -1.00 31.58
CA ILE A 105 6.56 -1.97 31.39
C ILE A 105 7.94 -1.35 31.52
N ILE A 106 8.10 -0.13 31.03
CA ILE A 106 9.39 0.57 31.07
C ILE A 106 9.25 1.76 32.00
N ASN A 107 9.83 1.62 33.18
CA ASN A 107 9.64 2.62 34.22
C ASN A 107 10.47 3.87 34.03
N ASN A 108 11.58 3.77 33.32
CA ASN A 108 12.53 4.88 33.17
C ASN A 108 12.35 5.65 31.87
N ILE A 109 11.45 5.22 31.03
CA ILE A 109 11.16 5.87 29.77
C ILE A 109 9.77 6.47 29.88
N PRO A 110 9.61 7.77 29.60
CA PRO A 110 8.29 8.38 29.63
C PRO A 110 7.34 7.66 28.69
N LYS A 111 6.10 7.44 29.11
CA LYS A 111 5.08 6.92 28.23
C LYS A 111 4.84 7.90 27.10
N PRO A 112 4.67 7.40 25.88
CA PRO A 112 4.25 8.27 24.80
C PRO A 112 2.92 8.93 25.12
N SER A 113 2.80 10.19 24.74
CA SER A 113 1.52 10.88 24.78
C SER A 113 0.66 10.31 23.68
N THR A 114 -0.43 9.77 24.05
CA THR A 114 -1.30 9.16 23.06
C THR A 114 -2.39 10.10 22.64
#